data_9f6e9c68fe8c9b77381e75d95835a232
#
_entry.id   9f6e9c68fe8c9b77381e75d95835a232
#
_cell.length_a   1.000
_cell.length_b   1.000
_cell.length_c   1.000
_cell.angle_alpha   90.00
_cell.angle_beta   90.00
_cell.angle_gamma   90.00
#
_symmetry.space_group_name_H-M   'P 1'
#
loop_
_entity.id
_entity.type
_entity.pdbx_description
1 polymer ?
#
loop_
_entity_poly.entity_id
_entity_poly.type
_entity_poly.pdbx_seq_one_letter_code
_entity_poly.pdbx_strand_id
1 'polypeptide(L)'
;MCIRDSLSSDKQRILSKRGSAVVDARTNTLFIQDTPSRLEEARKLIKQIDVPVRQVMIEARVVVASDNFGKNLGVRLGYNSVDTFKVGNGLGNIGASTATMATSPLLGTTVTPVNTPNVNLPSAGTAGAFSMLLFNSSLSKLLSVELTALETDSQGKVISSPRVVTSDQTEATITTGTDIPYQQASSSGATNVAFKTAALSLSVKPQITPDDHVIMDIKVNKDSVGTLYAGVPSIDTNAIKTQVLVENGGTVVIGGVYSQTISDGVNKVPWLGDIPVLGFLFRSTAKVDNKSELLIFITPKIIKDAMSLR
;
A
#
# COMPACT_ATOMS: atom_id res chain seq x y z
N MET A 1 27.88 -8.33 28.94
CA MET A 1 29.20 -7.66 28.94
C MET A 1 30.03 -8.28 30.04
N CYS A 2 31.12 -8.97 29.69
CA CYS A 2 31.90 -9.72 30.70
C CYS A 2 32.79 -8.74 31.50
N ILE A 3 32.43 -8.48 32.73
CA ILE A 3 33.24 -7.68 33.70
C ILE A 3 34.71 -8.21 33.79
N ARG A 4 34.91 -9.45 33.36
CA ARG A 4 36.23 -10.11 33.38
C ARG A 4 37.29 -9.44 32.48
N ASP A 5 36.85 -8.89 31.31
CA ASP A 5 37.81 -8.37 30.32
C ASP A 5 38.28 -6.95 30.67
N SER A 6 37.46 -6.18 31.40
CA SER A 6 37.84 -4.84 31.88
C SER A 6 38.78 -4.85 33.10
N LEU A 7 38.83 -5.99 33.80
CA LEU A 7 39.69 -6.15 34.98
C LEU A 7 41.10 -6.65 34.66
N SER A 8 41.38 -7.06 33.41
CA SER A 8 42.63 -7.73 33.01
C SER A 8 43.60 -6.87 32.19
N SER A 9 43.21 -5.66 31.73
CA SER A 9 44.09 -4.79 30.96
C SER A 9 45.03 -4.03 31.89
N ASP A 10 46.34 -4.10 31.64
CA ASP A 10 47.41 -3.60 32.50
C ASP A 10 47.42 -2.06 32.73
N LYS A 11 46.57 -1.29 32.08
CA LYS A 11 46.51 0.17 32.18
C LYS A 11 45.36 0.74 33.02
N GLN A 12 44.37 -0.08 33.42
CA GLN A 12 43.23 0.36 34.23
C GLN A 12 42.72 -0.74 35.18
N ARG A 13 43.64 -1.33 35.97
CA ARG A 13 43.26 -2.34 36.96
C ARG A 13 42.62 -1.66 38.17
N ILE A 14 41.32 -2.00 38.42
CA ILE A 14 40.61 -1.63 39.65
C ILE A 14 41.15 -2.43 40.84
N LEU A 15 41.56 -3.69 40.60
CA LEU A 15 42.16 -4.57 41.58
C LEU A 15 43.66 -4.41 41.65
N SER A 16 44.25 -4.65 42.82
CA SER A 16 45.72 -4.68 43.01
C SER A 16 46.32 -5.85 42.23
N LYS A 17 47.69 -5.86 42.13
CA LYS A 17 48.42 -6.98 41.51
C LYS A 17 48.20 -8.34 42.20
N ARG A 18 47.72 -8.32 43.45
CA ARG A 18 47.37 -9.53 44.25
C ARG A 18 45.89 -9.79 44.32
N GLY A 19 45.04 -8.92 43.75
CA GLY A 19 43.62 -9.03 43.74
C GLY A 19 43.12 -10.09 42.75
N SER A 20 42.10 -10.83 43.13
CA SER A 20 41.39 -11.80 42.27
C SER A 20 39.89 -11.56 42.29
N ALA A 21 39.22 -11.76 41.13
CA ALA A 21 37.77 -11.71 41.02
C ALA A 21 37.29 -12.97 40.30
N VAL A 22 36.29 -13.62 40.89
CA VAL A 22 35.65 -14.81 40.36
C VAL A 22 34.15 -14.58 40.27
N VAL A 23 33.58 -14.82 39.11
CA VAL A 23 32.12 -14.70 38.85
C VAL A 23 31.50 -16.09 38.84
N ASP A 24 30.52 -16.32 39.70
CA ASP A 24 29.62 -17.48 39.58
C ASP A 24 28.32 -17.09 38.85
N ALA A 25 28.23 -17.44 37.60
CA ALA A 25 27.07 -17.13 36.73
C ALA A 25 25.78 -17.83 37.20
N ARG A 26 25.88 -18.96 37.90
CA ARG A 26 24.72 -19.73 38.39
C ARG A 26 24.01 -19.06 39.54
N THR A 27 24.79 -18.46 40.46
CA THR A 27 24.24 -17.75 41.64
C THR A 27 24.23 -16.24 41.48
N ASN A 28 24.69 -15.73 40.32
CA ASN A 28 24.85 -14.30 40.03
C ASN A 28 25.66 -13.55 41.11
N THR A 29 26.71 -14.20 41.62
CA THR A 29 27.56 -13.69 42.69
C THR A 29 28.98 -13.41 42.20
N LEU A 30 29.55 -12.34 42.73
CA LEU A 30 30.91 -11.92 42.42
C LEU A 30 31.74 -12.02 43.69
N PHE A 31 32.74 -12.88 43.70
CA PHE A 31 33.74 -13.01 44.76
C PHE A 31 34.97 -12.14 44.42
N ILE A 32 35.26 -11.19 45.26
CA ILE A 32 36.45 -10.31 45.11
C ILE A 32 37.34 -10.45 46.35
N GLN A 33 38.62 -10.71 46.12
CA GLN A 33 39.63 -10.74 47.15
C GLN A 33 40.69 -9.69 46.83
N ASP A 34 40.85 -8.67 47.72
CA ASP A 34 41.86 -7.60 47.60
C ASP A 34 42.05 -6.88 48.95
N THR A 35 42.84 -5.79 48.94
CA THR A 35 42.99 -4.93 50.11
C THR A 35 41.70 -4.18 50.45
N PRO A 36 41.47 -3.84 51.75
CA PRO A 36 40.22 -3.22 52.19
C PRO A 36 39.86 -1.93 51.42
N SER A 37 40.86 -1.08 51.14
CA SER A 37 40.62 0.18 50.38
C SER A 37 40.16 -0.07 48.95
N ARG A 38 40.71 -1.08 48.27
CA ARG A 38 40.29 -1.46 46.90
C ARG A 38 38.95 -2.13 46.86
N LEU A 39 38.61 -2.91 47.89
CA LEU A 39 37.27 -3.51 48.01
C LEU A 39 36.18 -2.45 48.17
N GLU A 40 36.41 -1.36 48.90
CA GLU A 40 35.47 -0.24 49.02
C GLU A 40 35.28 0.50 47.69
N GLU A 41 36.39 0.75 46.95
CA GLU A 41 36.32 1.36 45.61
C GLU A 41 35.53 0.45 44.64
N ALA A 42 35.79 -0.85 44.62
CA ALA A 42 35.09 -1.81 43.83
C ALA A 42 33.59 -1.86 44.19
N ARG A 43 33.24 -1.82 45.47
CA ARG A 43 31.85 -1.80 45.96
C ARG A 43 31.10 -0.53 45.50
N LYS A 44 31.77 0.64 45.53
CA LYS A 44 31.19 1.89 45.04
C LYS A 44 30.92 1.82 43.52
N LEU A 45 31.86 1.27 42.77
CA LEU A 45 31.76 1.12 41.33
C LEU A 45 30.64 0.14 40.98
N ILE A 46 30.55 -1.02 41.65
CA ILE A 46 29.51 -2.01 41.44
C ILE A 46 28.12 -1.39 41.69
N LYS A 47 27.94 -0.62 42.80
CA LYS A 47 26.68 0.07 43.06
C LYS A 47 26.28 1.08 41.98
N GLN A 48 27.23 1.65 41.25
CA GLN A 48 26.96 2.59 40.17
C GLN A 48 26.57 1.84 38.87
N ILE A 49 27.09 0.64 38.68
CA ILE A 49 26.87 -0.17 37.45
C ILE A 49 25.64 -1.09 37.60
N ASP A 50 25.39 -1.61 38.80
CA ASP A 50 24.26 -2.51 39.10
C ASP A 50 22.98 -1.71 39.31
N VAL A 51 22.50 -1.12 38.21
CA VAL A 51 21.25 -0.39 38.15
C VAL A 51 20.32 -1.19 37.24
N PRO A 52 19.05 -1.40 37.64
CA PRO A 52 18.10 -2.11 36.80
C PRO A 52 17.93 -1.40 35.47
N VAL A 53 18.03 -2.15 34.35
CA VAL A 53 17.85 -1.61 33.00
C VAL A 53 16.39 -1.23 32.80
N ARG A 54 16.16 0.03 32.46
CA ARG A 54 14.83 0.54 32.14
C ARG A 54 14.31 -0.10 30.86
N GLN A 55 13.01 -0.36 30.81
CA GLN A 55 12.33 -0.90 29.64
C GLN A 55 11.51 0.19 28.96
N VAL A 56 11.40 0.07 27.63
CA VAL A 56 10.57 0.95 26.81
C VAL A 56 9.60 0.12 26.01
N MET A 57 8.33 0.46 26.07
CA MET A 57 7.32 -0.01 25.14
C MET A 57 7.29 0.96 23.96
N ILE A 58 7.43 0.45 22.77
CA ILE A 58 7.38 1.22 21.53
C ILE A 58 6.14 0.77 20.75
N GLU A 59 5.27 1.72 20.44
CA GLU A 59 4.12 1.53 19.57
C GLU A 59 4.37 2.29 18.27
N ALA A 60 4.40 1.57 17.14
CA ALA A 60 4.30 2.20 15.84
C ALA A 60 2.85 2.15 15.37
N ARG A 61 2.43 3.14 14.61
CA ARG A 61 1.10 3.18 13.99
C ARG A 61 1.27 3.54 12.52
N VAL A 62 0.98 2.58 11.67
CA VAL A 62 1.01 2.72 10.20
C VAL A 62 -0.42 2.91 9.72
N VAL A 63 -0.68 4.05 9.12
CA VAL A 63 -1.99 4.43 8.57
C VAL A 63 -1.86 4.51 7.06
N VAL A 64 -2.68 3.76 6.34
CA VAL A 64 -2.83 3.85 4.89
C VAL A 64 -4.25 4.30 4.60
N ALA A 65 -4.40 5.41 3.92
CA ALA A 65 -5.68 5.91 3.45
C ALA A 65 -5.68 5.90 1.92
N SER A 66 -6.79 5.52 1.32
CA SER A 66 -7.03 5.56 -0.12
C SER A 66 -8.35 6.24 -0.42
N ASP A 67 -8.37 7.07 -1.46
CA ASP A 67 -9.54 7.77 -1.95
C ASP A 67 -9.52 7.68 -3.47
N ASN A 68 -10.43 6.88 -4.02
CA ASN A 68 -10.50 6.59 -5.45
C ASN A 68 -11.81 7.15 -5.99
N PHE A 69 -11.69 8.13 -6.85
CA PHE A 69 -12.82 8.75 -7.54
C PHE A 69 -12.73 8.45 -9.04
N GLY A 70 -13.84 7.97 -9.60
CA GLY A 70 -13.99 7.71 -11.04
C GLY A 70 -15.29 8.27 -11.58
N LYS A 71 -15.25 8.97 -12.72
CA LYS A 71 -16.44 9.46 -13.41
C LYS A 71 -16.30 9.22 -14.90
N ASN A 72 -17.21 8.38 -15.42
CA ASN A 72 -17.23 8.02 -16.82
C ASN A 72 -18.59 8.42 -17.43
N LEU A 73 -18.55 9.16 -18.51
CA LEU A 73 -19.71 9.51 -19.30
C LEU A 73 -19.52 9.01 -20.72
N GLY A 74 -20.50 8.34 -21.27
CA GLY A 74 -20.46 7.80 -22.62
C GLY A 74 -21.76 7.99 -23.37
N VAL A 75 -21.67 7.94 -24.68
CA VAL A 75 -22.80 8.14 -25.60
C VAL A 75 -22.76 7.09 -26.69
N ARG A 76 -23.92 6.53 -26.99
CA ARG A 76 -24.17 5.76 -28.21
C ARG A 76 -25.29 6.43 -28.99
N LEU A 77 -25.03 6.72 -30.25
CA LEU A 77 -25.98 7.34 -31.15
C LEU A 77 -26.10 6.46 -32.39
N GLY A 78 -27.28 6.04 -32.70
CA GLY A 78 -27.60 5.24 -33.88
C GLY A 78 -28.69 5.91 -34.72
N TYR A 79 -28.43 6.12 -36.01
CA TYR A 79 -29.42 6.50 -36.97
C TYR A 79 -29.49 5.42 -38.05
N ASN A 80 -30.64 4.86 -38.26
CA ASN A 80 -30.89 3.88 -39.32
C ASN A 80 -32.09 4.31 -40.17
N SER A 81 -31.92 4.27 -41.48
CA SER A 81 -32.98 4.52 -42.45
C SER A 81 -33.11 3.32 -43.39
N VAL A 82 -34.29 2.77 -43.46
CA VAL A 82 -34.60 1.66 -44.36
C VAL A 82 -34.96 2.15 -45.77
N ASP A 83 -34.94 3.46 -45.97
CA ASP A 83 -35.14 4.01 -47.33
C ASP A 83 -34.02 3.59 -48.25
N THR A 84 -34.29 2.67 -49.11
CA THR A 84 -33.36 2.20 -50.13
C THR A 84 -33.31 3.21 -51.27
N PHE A 85 -32.12 3.75 -51.54
CA PHE A 85 -31.90 4.51 -52.77
C PHE A 85 -31.14 3.61 -53.78
N LYS A 86 -31.50 3.72 -55.03
CA LYS A 86 -30.82 2.95 -56.09
C LYS A 86 -29.58 3.68 -56.54
N VAL A 87 -28.43 3.05 -56.46
CA VAL A 87 -27.19 3.50 -57.07
C VAL A 87 -26.82 2.47 -58.13
N GLY A 88 -27.13 2.77 -59.39
CA GLY A 88 -26.94 1.83 -60.49
C GLY A 88 -27.81 0.56 -60.33
N ASN A 89 -27.21 -0.62 -60.41
CA ASN A 89 -27.88 -1.90 -60.19
C ASN A 89 -27.91 -2.35 -58.74
N GLY A 90 -27.38 -1.52 -57.78
CA GLY A 90 -27.27 -1.83 -56.37
C GLY A 90 -28.28 -1.06 -55.51
N LEU A 91 -28.73 -1.67 -54.44
CA LEU A 91 -29.53 -1.05 -53.39
C LEU A 91 -28.60 -0.49 -52.31
N GLY A 92 -28.59 0.82 -52.09
CA GLY A 92 -27.85 1.48 -51.03
C GLY A 92 -28.74 1.79 -49.83
N ASN A 93 -28.21 1.66 -48.64
CA ASN A 93 -28.84 2.07 -47.39
C ASN A 93 -27.98 3.16 -46.73
N ILE A 94 -28.59 4.24 -46.28
CA ILE A 94 -27.93 5.26 -45.52
C ILE A 94 -28.01 4.90 -44.04
N GLY A 95 -27.03 4.17 -43.59
CA GLY A 95 -26.77 3.95 -42.19
C GLY A 95 -25.26 3.73 -42.00
N ALA A 96 -24.59 4.59 -41.31
CA ALA A 96 -23.18 4.39 -41.04
C ALA A 96 -23.02 3.37 -39.92
N SER A 97 -22.97 2.11 -40.27
CA SER A 97 -22.58 1.05 -39.34
C SER A 97 -21.50 0.22 -39.99
N THR A 98 -20.49 -0.15 -39.22
CA THR A 98 -19.57 -1.22 -39.56
C THR A 98 -20.21 -2.61 -39.45
N ALA A 99 -21.49 -2.70 -39.67
CA ALA A 99 -22.20 -3.98 -39.72
C ALA A 99 -21.91 -4.65 -41.07
N THR A 100 -21.41 -5.84 -41.00
CA THR A 100 -21.37 -6.80 -42.07
C THR A 100 -22.66 -6.73 -42.89
N MET A 101 -22.54 -6.32 -44.15
CA MET A 101 -23.58 -6.50 -45.11
C MET A 101 -23.93 -7.99 -45.15
N ALA A 102 -25.03 -8.37 -44.51
CA ALA A 102 -25.66 -9.61 -44.87
C ALA A 102 -26.22 -9.41 -46.26
N THR A 103 -25.47 -9.76 -47.26
CA THR A 103 -25.94 -9.95 -48.63
C THR A 103 -26.96 -11.07 -48.56
N SER A 104 -28.24 -10.74 -48.46
CA SER A 104 -29.30 -11.70 -48.69
C SER A 104 -29.66 -11.63 -50.16
N PRO A 105 -29.37 -12.69 -50.95
CA PRO A 105 -29.88 -12.76 -52.30
C PRO A 105 -31.35 -13.15 -52.26
N LEU A 106 -32.15 -12.38 -52.96
CA LEU A 106 -33.45 -12.80 -53.50
C LEU A 106 -34.26 -13.78 -52.66
N LEU A 107 -35.14 -13.33 -51.89
CA LEU A 107 -36.53 -13.86 -51.74
C LEU A 107 -37.08 -13.50 -50.36
N GLY A 108 -37.94 -12.49 -50.29
CA GLY A 108 -39.02 -12.47 -49.29
C GLY A 108 -38.62 -12.44 -47.80
N THR A 109 -37.45 -11.96 -47.42
CA THR A 109 -37.07 -11.87 -46.02
C THR A 109 -37.26 -10.44 -45.50
N THR A 110 -38.06 -10.32 -44.48
CA THR A 110 -38.23 -9.14 -43.64
C THR A 110 -36.83 -8.67 -43.20
N VAL A 111 -36.39 -7.52 -43.70
CA VAL A 111 -35.16 -6.86 -43.22
C VAL A 111 -35.42 -6.40 -41.80
N THR A 112 -34.95 -7.13 -40.82
CA THR A 112 -34.95 -6.63 -39.46
C THR A 112 -33.90 -5.52 -39.36
N PRO A 113 -34.28 -4.29 -39.02
CA PRO A 113 -33.30 -3.22 -38.87
C PRO A 113 -32.35 -3.57 -37.72
N VAL A 114 -31.10 -3.88 -38.02
CA VAL A 114 -30.07 -4.08 -37.00
C VAL A 114 -29.74 -2.68 -36.45
N ASN A 115 -30.13 -2.43 -35.23
CA ASN A 115 -29.83 -1.17 -34.51
C ASN A 115 -28.37 -1.14 -34.10
N THR A 116 -27.48 -0.82 -35.04
CA THR A 116 -26.07 -0.66 -34.77
C THR A 116 -25.80 0.83 -34.55
N PRO A 117 -25.15 1.22 -33.42
CA PRO A 117 -24.84 2.63 -33.16
C PRO A 117 -23.77 3.15 -34.15
N ASN A 118 -24.05 4.31 -34.76
CA ASN A 118 -23.15 5.01 -35.67
C ASN A 118 -22.02 5.71 -34.90
N VAL A 119 -22.32 6.17 -33.68
CA VAL A 119 -21.36 6.66 -32.69
C VAL A 119 -21.44 5.67 -31.52
N ASN A 120 -20.33 5.00 -31.24
CA ASN A 120 -20.26 4.00 -30.17
C ASN A 120 -19.12 4.37 -29.22
N LEU A 121 -19.43 5.24 -28.29
CA LEU A 121 -18.51 5.74 -27.25
C LEU A 121 -19.13 5.49 -25.86
N PRO A 122 -19.33 4.21 -25.47
CA PRO A 122 -19.91 3.90 -24.16
C PRO A 122 -18.95 4.27 -23.03
N SER A 123 -19.47 4.47 -21.82
CA SER A 123 -18.64 4.53 -20.63
C SER A 123 -18.01 3.16 -20.36
N ALA A 124 -16.82 3.16 -19.78
CA ALA A 124 -16.19 1.92 -19.33
C ALA A 124 -16.91 1.38 -18.08
N GLY A 125 -17.03 0.03 -17.97
CA GLY A 125 -17.63 -0.64 -16.82
C GLY A 125 -19.16 -0.75 -16.88
N THR A 126 -19.74 -1.23 -15.76
CA THR A 126 -21.21 -1.38 -15.62
C THR A 126 -21.82 -0.03 -15.27
N ALA A 127 -22.22 0.71 -16.28
CA ALA A 127 -22.77 2.05 -16.15
C ALA A 127 -24.30 2.04 -16.13
N GLY A 128 -24.90 3.04 -15.47
CA GLY A 128 -26.31 3.36 -15.68
C GLY A 128 -26.53 3.86 -17.11
N ALA A 129 -27.54 3.36 -17.79
CA ALA A 129 -27.88 3.75 -19.16
C ALA A 129 -29.27 4.37 -19.23
N PHE A 130 -29.34 5.51 -19.89
CA PHE A 130 -30.62 6.11 -20.31
C PHE A 130 -30.71 6.02 -21.82
N SER A 131 -31.70 5.28 -22.31
CA SER A 131 -31.94 5.09 -23.76
C SER A 131 -33.23 5.69 -24.20
N MET A 132 -33.20 6.37 -25.33
CA MET A 132 -34.39 6.90 -26.03
C MET A 132 -34.39 6.41 -27.48
N LEU A 133 -35.51 5.92 -27.92
CA LEU A 133 -35.73 5.43 -29.26
C LEU A 133 -36.81 6.28 -29.92
N LEU A 134 -36.49 6.91 -31.04
CA LEU A 134 -37.41 7.68 -31.85
C LEU A 134 -37.55 7.00 -33.21
N PHE A 135 -38.78 6.78 -33.63
CA PHE A 135 -39.12 6.14 -34.92
C PHE A 135 -40.24 6.86 -35.63
N ASN A 136 -40.22 6.79 -36.93
CA ASN A 136 -41.30 7.31 -37.79
C ASN A 136 -42.48 6.32 -37.81
N SER A 137 -43.72 6.80 -38.06
CA SER A 137 -44.93 6.00 -38.14
C SER A 137 -44.88 4.81 -39.11
N SER A 138 -44.03 4.89 -40.12
CA SER A 138 -43.77 3.81 -41.08
C SER A 138 -42.57 2.91 -40.67
N LEU A 139 -41.95 3.10 -39.49
CA LEU A 139 -40.76 2.37 -39.01
C LEU A 139 -39.58 2.39 -39.97
N SER A 140 -39.59 3.29 -40.98
CA SER A 140 -38.52 3.40 -41.97
C SER A 140 -37.33 4.18 -41.49
N LYS A 141 -37.46 4.98 -40.43
CA LYS A 141 -36.38 5.76 -39.82
C LYS A 141 -36.34 5.55 -38.32
N LEU A 142 -35.19 5.18 -37.84
CA LEU A 142 -34.92 4.90 -36.42
C LEU A 142 -33.75 5.76 -35.94
N LEU A 143 -34.01 6.52 -34.90
CA LEU A 143 -32.94 7.24 -34.14
C LEU A 143 -32.87 6.66 -32.73
N SER A 144 -31.75 6.09 -32.37
CA SER A 144 -31.47 5.62 -31.03
C SER A 144 -30.41 6.51 -30.37
N VAL A 145 -30.68 6.94 -29.17
CA VAL A 145 -29.77 7.68 -28.31
C VAL A 145 -29.65 6.94 -26.99
N GLU A 146 -28.45 6.57 -26.62
CA GLU A 146 -28.15 5.97 -25.32
C GLU A 146 -27.06 6.80 -24.65
N LEU A 147 -27.36 7.27 -23.44
CA LEU A 147 -26.41 7.96 -22.56
C LEU A 147 -26.04 7.01 -21.44
N THR A 148 -24.74 6.78 -21.27
CA THR A 148 -24.20 5.95 -20.19
C THR A 148 -23.43 6.79 -19.21
N ALA A 149 -23.66 6.61 -17.91
CA ALA A 149 -22.97 7.33 -16.85
C ALA A 149 -22.60 6.39 -15.71
N LEU A 150 -21.36 6.50 -15.24
CA LEU A 150 -20.86 5.80 -14.07
C LEU A 150 -20.07 6.80 -13.21
N GLU A 151 -20.41 6.85 -11.94
CA GLU A 151 -19.63 7.56 -10.94
C GLU A 151 -19.32 6.59 -9.82
N THR A 152 -18.03 6.51 -9.45
CA THR A 152 -17.52 5.61 -8.41
C THR A 152 -16.77 6.44 -7.39
N ASP A 153 -17.10 6.31 -6.13
CA ASP A 153 -16.39 6.91 -5.01
C ASP A 153 -16.11 5.79 -4.01
N SER A 154 -14.83 5.56 -3.70
CA SER A 154 -14.39 4.50 -2.80
C SER A 154 -13.30 5.01 -1.89
N GLN A 155 -13.61 5.07 -0.60
CA GLN A 155 -12.68 5.47 0.45
C GLN A 155 -12.32 4.27 1.32
N GLY A 156 -11.02 4.07 1.55
CA GLY A 156 -10.49 3.01 2.38
C GLY A 156 -9.48 3.54 3.39
N LYS A 157 -9.47 2.95 4.59
CA LYS A 157 -8.47 3.23 5.61
C LYS A 157 -8.06 1.97 6.31
N VAL A 158 -6.75 1.72 6.32
CA VAL A 158 -6.14 0.58 7.02
C VAL A 158 -5.19 1.12 8.08
N ILE A 159 -5.34 0.65 9.32
CA ILE A 159 -4.49 1.03 10.45
C ILE A 159 -3.86 -0.24 10.99
N SER A 160 -2.53 -0.25 11.11
CA SER A 160 -1.77 -1.32 11.72
C SER A 160 -0.93 -0.76 12.86
N SER A 161 -0.99 -1.37 14.04
CA SER A 161 -0.33 -0.86 15.25
C SER A 161 0.54 -1.95 15.90
N PRO A 162 1.74 -2.25 15.35
CA PRO A 162 2.69 -3.15 15.98
C PRO A 162 3.23 -2.52 17.28
N ARG A 163 3.40 -3.35 18.32
CA ARG A 163 3.94 -2.94 19.63
C ARG A 163 5.02 -3.91 20.05
N VAL A 164 6.10 -3.38 20.62
CA VAL A 164 7.19 -4.18 21.15
C VAL A 164 7.74 -3.55 22.42
N VAL A 165 8.17 -4.38 23.36
CA VAL A 165 8.83 -3.95 24.59
C VAL A 165 10.28 -4.43 24.53
N THR A 166 11.21 -3.54 24.85
CA THR A 166 12.62 -3.89 24.91
C THR A 166 13.33 -3.09 26.00
N SER A 167 14.51 -3.57 26.40
CA SER A 167 15.38 -2.88 27.31
C SER A 167 16.15 -1.75 26.61
N ASP A 168 16.60 -0.79 27.40
CA ASP A 168 17.49 0.28 26.89
C ASP A 168 18.67 -0.29 26.10
N GLN A 169 18.97 0.32 24.94
CA GLN A 169 20.06 -0.02 23.99
C GLN A 169 19.94 -1.44 23.36
N THR A 170 18.82 -2.14 23.54
CA THR A 170 18.63 -3.48 22.97
C THR A 170 17.66 -3.41 21.78
N GLU A 171 18.08 -3.97 20.64
CA GLU A 171 17.23 -4.04 19.45
C GLU A 171 16.14 -5.10 19.64
N ALA A 172 14.90 -4.73 19.31
CA ALA A 172 13.78 -5.65 19.25
C ALA A 172 13.08 -5.56 17.89
N THR A 173 12.60 -6.69 17.41
CA THR A 173 11.90 -6.79 16.14
C THR A 173 10.60 -7.56 16.32
N ILE A 174 9.51 -7.02 15.78
CA ILE A 174 8.24 -7.72 15.62
C ILE A 174 7.90 -7.79 14.14
N THR A 175 7.49 -8.97 13.68
CA THR A 175 7.10 -9.20 12.27
C THR A 175 5.79 -9.97 12.25
N THR A 176 4.85 -9.54 11.41
CA THR A 176 3.60 -10.23 11.13
C THR A 176 3.31 -10.17 9.64
N GLY A 177 2.90 -11.27 9.04
CA GLY A 177 2.71 -11.31 7.59
C GLY A 177 2.22 -12.66 7.09
N THR A 178 2.25 -12.83 5.77
CA THR A 178 1.87 -14.05 5.06
C THR A 178 2.97 -14.46 4.09
N ASP A 179 3.23 -15.75 4.01
CA ASP A 179 4.10 -16.34 3.00
C ASP A 179 3.27 -16.76 1.80
N ILE A 180 3.66 -16.28 0.62
CA ILE A 180 2.96 -16.51 -0.63
C ILE A 180 3.74 -17.54 -1.43
N PRO A 181 3.17 -18.76 -1.68
CA PRO A 181 3.81 -19.76 -2.52
C PRO A 181 3.74 -19.37 -3.99
N TYR A 182 4.82 -19.56 -4.72
CA TYR A 182 4.86 -19.46 -6.18
C TYR A 182 5.67 -20.60 -6.79
N GLN A 183 5.32 -20.99 -8.00
CA GLN A 183 6.01 -22.05 -8.70
C GLN A 183 7.23 -21.51 -9.44
N GLN A 184 8.37 -22.13 -9.21
CA GLN A 184 9.60 -21.84 -9.91
C GLN A 184 9.98 -23.03 -10.77
N ALA A 185 10.14 -22.79 -12.08
CA ALA A 185 10.60 -23.82 -12.99
C ALA A 185 12.07 -24.15 -12.71
N SER A 186 12.38 -25.43 -12.55
CA SER A 186 13.76 -25.95 -12.44
C SER A 186 14.28 -26.32 -13.83
N SER A 187 15.58 -26.20 -14.02
CA SER A 187 16.27 -26.57 -15.26
C SER A 187 16.12 -28.07 -15.63
N SER A 188 15.67 -28.91 -14.70
CA SER A 188 15.39 -30.34 -14.91
C SER A 188 13.94 -30.67 -15.26
N GLY A 189 13.08 -29.65 -15.49
CA GLY A 189 11.66 -29.85 -15.82
C GLY A 189 10.75 -30.11 -14.61
N ALA A 190 11.29 -30.19 -13.41
CA ALA A 190 10.51 -30.28 -12.17
C ALA A 190 10.10 -28.88 -11.68
N THR A 191 8.88 -28.72 -11.20
CA THR A 191 8.44 -27.48 -10.55
C THR A 191 8.79 -27.51 -9.07
N ASN A 192 9.48 -26.49 -8.59
CA ASN A 192 9.72 -26.27 -7.16
C ASN A 192 8.78 -25.16 -6.65
N VAL A 193 8.31 -25.29 -5.41
CA VAL A 193 7.53 -24.27 -4.75
C VAL A 193 8.47 -23.41 -3.92
N ALA A 194 8.57 -22.12 -4.26
CA ALA A 194 9.27 -21.12 -3.46
C ALA A 194 8.25 -20.23 -2.74
N PHE A 195 8.66 -19.62 -1.63
CA PHE A 195 7.81 -18.72 -0.84
C PHE A 195 8.37 -17.31 -0.89
N LYS A 196 7.49 -16.34 -0.93
CA LYS A 196 7.81 -14.93 -0.82
C LYS A 196 6.98 -14.31 0.29
N THR A 197 7.65 -13.72 1.28
CA THR A 197 7.01 -13.16 2.47
C THR A 197 6.55 -11.73 2.19
N ALA A 198 5.28 -11.44 2.47
CA ALA A 198 4.75 -10.09 2.56
C ALA A 198 4.42 -9.81 4.03
N ALA A 199 5.18 -8.92 4.67
CA ALA A 199 5.09 -8.70 6.10
C ALA A 199 5.14 -7.23 6.50
N LEU A 200 4.45 -6.93 7.63
CA LEU A 200 4.68 -5.74 8.43
C LEU A 200 5.77 -6.06 9.45
N SER A 201 6.87 -5.35 9.41
CA SER A 201 8.00 -5.50 10.33
C SER A 201 8.36 -4.17 10.97
N LEU A 202 8.51 -4.18 12.29
CA LEU A 202 9.05 -3.08 13.08
C LEU A 202 10.29 -3.56 13.79
N SER A 203 11.45 -2.98 13.48
CA SER A 203 12.70 -3.15 14.23
C SER A 203 13.06 -1.81 14.87
N VAL A 204 13.33 -1.82 16.16
CA VAL A 204 13.63 -0.60 16.91
C VAL A 204 14.70 -0.85 17.96
N LYS A 205 15.63 0.10 18.09
CA LYS A 205 16.65 0.15 19.13
C LYS A 205 16.48 1.46 19.89
N PRO A 206 15.88 1.46 21.10
CA PRO A 206 15.73 2.65 21.90
C PRO A 206 17.00 2.96 22.69
N GLN A 207 17.20 4.24 23.00
CA GLN A 207 18.17 4.74 23.95
C GLN A 207 17.52 5.82 24.81
N ILE A 208 17.47 5.60 26.12
CA ILE A 208 16.86 6.54 27.05
C ILE A 208 17.90 7.60 27.43
N THR A 209 17.52 8.86 27.29
CA THR A 209 18.36 9.99 27.74
C THR A 209 18.11 10.29 29.23
N PRO A 210 19.03 11.03 29.90
CA PRO A 210 18.86 11.47 31.29
C PRO A 210 17.61 12.33 31.51
N ASP A 211 17.14 13.02 30.46
CA ASP A 211 15.97 13.92 30.50
C ASP A 211 14.65 13.19 30.20
N ASP A 212 14.62 11.85 30.33
CA ASP A 212 13.47 10.98 30.05
C ASP A 212 12.92 11.07 28.59
N HIS A 213 13.74 11.52 27.64
CA HIS A 213 13.47 11.37 26.23
C HIS A 213 13.99 10.03 25.74
N VAL A 214 13.48 9.58 24.60
CA VAL A 214 13.91 8.32 23.98
C VAL A 214 14.41 8.61 22.57
N ILE A 215 15.70 8.34 22.35
CA ILE A 215 16.29 8.28 21.00
C ILE A 215 15.98 6.89 20.46
N MET A 216 15.46 6.78 19.25
CA MET A 216 15.10 5.50 18.66
C MET A 216 15.66 5.39 17.26
N ASP A 217 16.45 4.33 17.02
CA ASP A 217 16.76 3.87 15.67
C ASP A 217 15.63 2.95 15.21
N ILE A 218 14.91 3.34 14.15
CA ILE A 218 13.67 2.70 13.73
C ILE A 218 13.80 2.24 12.28
N LYS A 219 13.38 1.00 12.04
CA LYS A 219 13.13 0.46 10.71
C LYS A 219 11.72 -0.09 10.68
N VAL A 220 10.87 0.46 9.81
CA VAL A 220 9.52 -0.04 9.55
C VAL A 220 9.45 -0.49 8.11
N ASN A 221 8.99 -1.70 7.90
CA ASN A 221 8.72 -2.25 6.58
C ASN A 221 7.28 -2.74 6.54
N LYS A 222 6.50 -2.28 5.57
CA LYS A 222 5.14 -2.72 5.31
C LYS A 222 5.05 -3.22 3.89
N ASP A 223 5.00 -4.54 3.75
CA ASP A 223 4.77 -5.19 2.48
C ASP A 223 3.29 -5.55 2.33
N SER A 224 2.78 -5.46 1.12
CA SER A 224 1.45 -5.91 0.74
C SER A 224 1.51 -6.71 -0.55
N VAL A 225 0.58 -7.65 -0.68
CA VAL A 225 0.48 -8.46 -1.89
C VAL A 225 -0.07 -7.57 -3.00
N GLY A 226 0.69 -7.42 -4.05
CA GLY A 226 0.31 -6.68 -5.25
C GLY A 226 -0.32 -7.58 -6.32
N THR A 227 -0.29 -7.14 -7.56
CA THR A 227 -0.89 -7.85 -8.71
C THR A 227 -0.06 -9.08 -9.12
N LEU A 228 -0.73 -10.07 -9.70
CA LEU A 228 -0.09 -11.26 -10.25
C LEU A 228 0.48 -10.95 -11.64
N TYR A 229 1.79 -11.15 -11.82
CA TYR A 229 2.47 -11.09 -13.11
C TYR A 229 2.94 -12.48 -13.53
N ALA A 230 2.41 -13.00 -14.62
CA ALA A 230 2.74 -14.34 -15.15
C ALA A 230 2.65 -15.45 -14.08
N GLY A 231 1.66 -15.39 -13.20
CA GLY A 231 1.48 -16.37 -12.13
C GLY A 231 2.36 -16.15 -10.89
N VAL A 232 3.23 -15.12 -10.88
CA VAL A 232 4.05 -14.75 -9.74
C VAL A 232 3.47 -13.51 -9.06
N PRO A 233 3.22 -13.52 -7.75
CA PRO A 233 2.72 -12.37 -7.03
C PRO A 233 3.80 -11.29 -6.91
N SER A 234 3.46 -10.03 -7.24
CA SER A 234 4.28 -8.88 -6.89
C SER A 234 4.12 -8.55 -5.41
N ILE A 235 5.11 -7.89 -4.83
CA ILE A 235 5.03 -7.35 -3.47
C ILE A 235 5.26 -5.84 -3.56
N ASP A 236 4.29 -5.09 -3.05
CA ASP A 236 4.39 -3.65 -2.89
C ASP A 236 5.03 -3.37 -1.53
N THR A 237 6.22 -2.77 -1.53
CA THR A 237 7.03 -2.55 -0.34
C THR A 237 7.07 -1.08 0.01
N ASN A 238 6.74 -0.76 1.26
CA ASN A 238 6.93 0.55 1.86
C ASN A 238 7.90 0.42 3.04
N ALA A 239 9.07 1.02 2.93
CA ALA A 239 10.11 0.93 3.95
C ALA A 239 10.59 2.32 4.37
N ILE A 240 10.77 2.51 5.68
CA ILE A 240 11.40 3.69 6.26
C ILE A 240 12.49 3.27 7.25
N LYS A 241 13.60 3.99 7.23
CA LYS A 241 14.67 3.86 8.21
C LYS A 241 15.06 5.26 8.67
N THR A 242 14.95 5.52 9.97
CA THR A 242 15.21 6.84 10.53
C THR A 242 15.65 6.76 11.99
N GLN A 243 16.21 7.82 12.49
CA GLN A 243 16.50 8.03 13.90
C GLN A 243 15.74 9.25 14.39
N VAL A 244 15.03 9.12 15.50
CA VAL A 244 14.21 10.19 16.06
C VAL A 244 14.39 10.29 17.56
N LEU A 245 14.27 11.51 18.10
CA LEU A 245 14.19 11.79 19.53
C LEU A 245 12.73 12.14 19.86
N VAL A 246 12.14 11.47 20.85
CA VAL A 246 10.74 11.64 21.24
C VAL A 246 10.64 11.70 22.76
N GLU A 247 9.75 12.54 23.27
CA GLU A 247 9.40 12.58 24.68
C GLU A 247 8.70 11.31 25.14
N ASN A 248 8.84 10.95 26.40
CA ASN A 248 8.16 9.81 26.99
C ASN A 248 6.61 9.95 26.89
N GLY A 249 5.97 9.05 26.14
CA GLY A 249 4.55 9.08 25.85
C GLY A 249 4.12 10.03 24.73
N GLY A 250 5.05 10.82 24.16
CA GLY A 250 4.80 11.66 23.00
C GLY A 250 4.65 10.84 21.72
N THR A 251 3.85 11.33 20.77
CA THR A 251 3.68 10.73 19.45
C THR A 251 4.26 11.64 18.39
N VAL A 252 5.12 11.11 17.53
CA VAL A 252 5.72 11.85 16.42
C VAL A 252 5.41 11.15 15.11
N VAL A 253 5.24 11.94 14.04
CA VAL A 253 5.19 11.44 12.66
C VAL A 253 6.61 11.27 12.17
N ILE A 254 7.03 10.04 11.87
CA ILE A 254 8.39 9.76 11.39
C ILE A 254 8.52 9.86 9.87
N GLY A 255 7.40 9.82 9.17
CA GLY A 255 7.37 9.99 7.72
C GLY A 255 6.05 9.57 7.11
N GLY A 256 5.95 9.80 5.81
CA GLY A 256 4.79 9.43 5.03
C GLY A 256 5.04 9.61 3.54
N VAL A 257 4.14 9.06 2.74
CA VAL A 257 4.12 9.19 1.28
C VAL A 257 2.71 9.52 0.85
N TYR A 258 2.56 10.59 0.11
CA TYR A 258 1.32 10.94 -0.57
C TYR A 258 1.50 10.72 -2.07
N SER A 259 0.56 10.02 -2.67
CA SER A 259 0.53 9.76 -4.11
C SER A 259 -0.85 10.11 -4.65
N GLN A 260 -0.88 10.86 -5.74
CA GLN A 260 -2.11 11.18 -6.43
C GLN A 260 -1.92 10.94 -7.93
N THR A 261 -2.88 10.22 -8.53
CA THR A 261 -2.91 9.96 -9.96
C THR A 261 -4.21 10.53 -10.52
N ILE A 262 -4.09 11.56 -11.35
CA ILE A 262 -5.21 12.16 -12.06
C ILE A 262 -5.08 11.78 -13.54
N SER A 263 -6.17 11.29 -14.11
CA SER A 263 -6.27 10.99 -15.53
C SER A 263 -7.58 11.51 -16.07
N ASP A 264 -7.51 12.43 -17.04
CA ASP A 264 -8.66 12.96 -17.75
C ASP A 264 -8.58 12.52 -19.22
N GLY A 265 -9.38 11.54 -19.58
CA GLY A 265 -9.47 11.00 -20.93
C GLY A 265 -10.71 11.53 -21.66
N VAL A 266 -10.55 11.95 -22.90
CA VAL A 266 -11.66 12.34 -23.77
C VAL A 266 -11.53 11.62 -25.10
N ASN A 267 -12.49 10.77 -25.40
CA ASN A 267 -12.62 10.17 -26.73
C ASN A 267 -13.77 10.87 -27.47
N LYS A 268 -13.51 11.39 -28.64
CA LYS A 268 -14.50 12.17 -29.40
C LYS A 268 -14.45 11.83 -30.88
N VAL A 269 -15.61 12.00 -31.54
CA VAL A 269 -15.63 11.99 -32.99
C VAL A 269 -15.03 13.31 -33.48
N PRO A 270 -14.01 13.29 -34.35
CA PRO A 270 -13.39 14.50 -34.87
C PRO A 270 -14.47 15.45 -35.47
N TRP A 271 -14.31 16.75 -35.24
CA TRP A 271 -15.16 17.85 -35.68
C TRP A 271 -16.54 17.89 -34.97
N LEU A 272 -17.27 16.76 -34.87
CA LEU A 272 -18.59 16.71 -34.24
C LEU A 272 -18.49 16.84 -32.70
N GLY A 273 -17.47 16.30 -32.08
CA GLY A 273 -17.23 16.42 -30.63
C GLY A 273 -16.81 17.81 -30.16
N ASP A 274 -16.45 18.72 -31.11
CA ASP A 274 -16.05 20.10 -30.81
C ASP A 274 -17.16 21.14 -31.02
N ILE A 275 -18.33 20.69 -31.46
CA ILE A 275 -19.49 21.58 -31.65
C ILE A 275 -19.97 22.06 -30.27
N PRO A 276 -20.11 23.40 -30.07
CA PRO A 276 -20.68 23.94 -28.86
C PRO A 276 -22.13 23.42 -28.68
N VAL A 277 -22.53 23.05 -27.46
CA VAL A 277 -23.85 22.53 -27.07
C VAL A 277 -24.11 21.09 -27.53
N LEU A 278 -23.82 20.71 -28.76
CA LEU A 278 -24.12 19.35 -29.27
C LEU A 278 -22.93 18.38 -29.14
N GLY A 279 -21.71 18.88 -28.91
CA GLY A 279 -20.50 18.06 -28.86
C GLY A 279 -20.51 17.01 -27.76
N PHE A 280 -21.28 17.18 -26.67
CA PHE A 280 -21.40 16.16 -25.63
C PHE A 280 -21.98 14.84 -26.12
N LEU A 281 -22.81 14.85 -27.19
CA LEU A 281 -23.37 13.63 -27.82
C LEU A 281 -22.37 12.87 -28.68
N PHE A 282 -21.19 13.44 -28.93
CA PHE A 282 -20.15 12.86 -29.80
C PHE A 282 -18.82 12.65 -29.09
N ARG A 283 -18.84 12.66 -27.75
CA ARG A 283 -17.67 12.42 -26.92
C ARG A 283 -17.98 11.53 -25.73
N SER A 284 -17.02 10.72 -25.33
CA SER A 284 -17.00 10.09 -24.00
C SER A 284 -15.89 10.69 -23.17
N THR A 285 -16.15 10.84 -21.88
CA THR A 285 -15.16 11.35 -20.92
C THR A 285 -14.96 10.34 -19.82
N ALA A 286 -13.71 10.11 -19.48
CA ALA A 286 -13.31 9.26 -18.35
C ALA A 286 -12.40 10.09 -17.46
N LYS A 287 -12.83 10.32 -16.22
CA LYS A 287 -12.06 11.03 -15.21
C LYS A 287 -11.75 10.06 -14.06
N VAL A 288 -10.48 9.99 -13.69
CA VAL A 288 -9.99 9.16 -12.58
C VAL A 288 -9.12 10.05 -11.70
N ASP A 289 -9.38 10.06 -10.40
CA ASP A 289 -8.57 10.72 -9.38
C ASP A 289 -8.37 9.74 -8.23
N ASN A 290 -7.21 9.09 -8.21
CA ASN A 290 -6.83 8.13 -7.19
C ASN A 290 -5.80 8.75 -6.26
N LYS A 291 -6.10 8.80 -4.97
CA LYS A 291 -5.24 9.31 -3.91
C LYS A 291 -4.89 8.19 -2.96
N SER A 292 -3.64 8.12 -2.56
CA SER A 292 -3.15 7.22 -1.54
C SER A 292 -2.20 7.95 -0.61
N GLU A 293 -2.42 7.82 0.68
CA GLU A 293 -1.61 8.42 1.72
C GLU A 293 -1.15 7.35 2.71
N LEU A 294 0.14 7.30 2.95
CA LEU A 294 0.77 6.49 3.98
C LEU A 294 1.37 7.42 5.03
N LEU A 295 0.99 7.24 6.30
CA LEU A 295 1.57 7.95 7.45
C LEU A 295 2.05 6.95 8.49
N ILE A 296 3.23 7.22 9.06
CA ILE A 296 3.82 6.37 10.09
C ILE A 296 4.10 7.23 11.33
N PHE A 297 3.48 6.82 12.44
CA PHE A 297 3.61 7.44 13.75
C PHE A 297 4.39 6.51 14.67
N ILE A 298 5.09 7.07 15.64
CA ILE A 298 5.78 6.33 16.69
C ILE A 298 5.53 6.97 18.05
N THR A 299 5.35 6.11 19.06
CA THR A 299 5.10 6.53 20.45
C THR A 299 5.93 5.63 21.37
N PRO A 300 7.00 6.13 21.99
CA PRO A 300 7.72 5.44 23.05
C PRO A 300 7.03 5.67 24.40
N LYS A 301 7.05 4.65 25.26
CA LYS A 301 6.60 4.75 26.65
C LYS A 301 7.57 4.01 27.55
N ILE A 302 8.25 4.74 28.43
CA ILE A 302 9.15 4.16 29.43
C ILE A 302 8.29 3.44 30.49
N ILE A 303 8.58 2.16 30.70
CA ILE A 303 7.92 1.35 31.72
C ILE A 303 8.67 1.61 33.03
N LYS A 304 8.00 2.21 34.00
CA LYS A 304 8.52 2.33 35.37
C LYS A 304 8.22 1.02 36.08
N ASP A 305 9.26 0.37 36.60
CA ASP A 305 9.06 -0.82 37.44
C ASP A 305 8.18 -0.45 38.63
N ALA A 306 7.05 -1.13 38.78
CA ALA A 306 6.16 -0.97 39.92
C ALA A 306 6.81 -1.45 41.26
N MET A 307 8.06 -1.86 41.24
CA MET A 307 8.78 -2.42 42.39
C MET A 307 9.49 -1.40 43.28
N SER A 308 9.31 -0.10 43.01
CA SER A 308 9.83 0.97 43.92
C SER A 308 8.89 1.35 45.07
N LEU A 309 7.84 0.56 45.33
CA LEU A 309 6.91 0.74 46.45
C LEU A 309 7.12 -0.35 47.50
N ARG A 310 8.37 -0.48 48.02
CA ARG A 310 8.62 -1.10 49.34
C ARG A 310 9.79 -0.43 50.03
#